data_97573b703c3d751401306d09543c233f
#
_entry.id   97573b703c3d751401306d09543c233f
#
_cell.length_a   1.000
_cell.length_b   1.000
_cell.length_c   1.000
_cell.angle_alpha   90.00
_cell.angle_beta   90.00
_cell.angle_gamma   90.00
#
_symmetry.space_group_name_H-M   'P 1'
#
loop_
_entity.id
_entity.type
_entity.pdbx_description
1 polymer ?
#
loop_
_entity_poly.entity_id
_entity_poly.type
_entity_poly.pdbx_seq_one_letter_code
_entity_poly.pdbx_strand_id
1 'polypeptide(L)'
;MNLSRRTFITSAALAPVACGVPLSYEKGIPVAAPKPTPNIRPPQIGQEWTYIKKDVFNGKTLGIITERISKIGSTIVLDRSSADGAMLPSEIQTSWGMVATDTQWPRLLNFSPSLPLWPLELSTAWSKQFTTKYSIPGYSDSRMNWQEYMSVQGWEQITVPAGVFIALRFQNLINFENSDPNIVDCIR
;
A
#
# COMPACT_ATOMS: atom_id res chain seq x y z
N MET A 1 -40.33 -53.28 -33.14
CA MET A 1 -39.08 -52.55 -33.29
C MET A 1 -39.10 -51.35 -32.37
N ASN A 2 -38.42 -51.48 -31.21
CA ASN A 2 -38.37 -50.41 -30.21
C ASN A 2 -37.02 -49.68 -30.31
N LEU A 3 -37.06 -48.41 -30.73
CA LEU A 3 -35.89 -47.55 -30.75
C LEU A 3 -35.77 -46.82 -29.41
N SER A 4 -34.81 -47.27 -28.61
CA SER A 4 -34.41 -46.61 -27.36
C SER A 4 -33.70 -45.27 -27.65
N ARG A 5 -34.32 -44.15 -27.25
CA ARG A 5 -33.68 -42.82 -27.24
C ARG A 5 -32.75 -42.73 -26.02
N ARG A 6 -31.47 -42.83 -26.25
CA ARG A 6 -30.47 -42.46 -25.24
C ARG A 6 -30.31 -40.94 -25.22
N THR A 7 -30.84 -40.32 -24.18
CA THR A 7 -30.63 -38.88 -23.91
C THR A 7 -29.23 -38.70 -23.37
N PHE A 8 -28.37 -38.06 -24.14
CA PHE A 8 -27.07 -37.60 -23.68
C PHE A 8 -27.29 -36.32 -22.83
N ILE A 9 -27.12 -36.42 -21.53
CA ILE A 9 -27.02 -35.22 -20.66
C ILE A 9 -25.59 -34.76 -20.70
N THR A 10 -25.32 -33.70 -21.47
CA THR A 10 -24.05 -32.99 -21.45
C THR A 10 -24.05 -32.10 -20.23
N SER A 11 -23.39 -32.56 -19.15
CA SER A 11 -23.12 -31.71 -17.97
C SER A 11 -22.12 -30.63 -18.35
N ALA A 12 -22.61 -29.43 -18.66
CA ALA A 12 -21.77 -28.24 -18.74
C ALA A 12 -21.28 -27.92 -17.33
N ALA A 13 -20.03 -28.27 -17.06
CA ALA A 13 -19.34 -27.80 -15.86
C ALA A 13 -19.22 -26.28 -15.95
N LEU A 14 -20.06 -25.56 -15.23
CA LEU A 14 -19.90 -24.14 -14.95
C LEU A 14 -18.66 -24.00 -14.07
N ALA A 15 -17.51 -23.76 -14.69
CA ALA A 15 -16.33 -23.29 -13.97
C ALA A 15 -16.71 -21.94 -13.33
N PRO A 16 -16.51 -21.76 -12.01
CA PRO A 16 -16.67 -20.45 -11.41
C PRO A 16 -15.64 -19.52 -12.07
N VAL A 17 -16.11 -18.60 -12.90
CA VAL A 17 -15.31 -17.47 -13.35
C VAL A 17 -15.09 -16.64 -12.09
N ALA A 18 -13.96 -16.87 -11.41
CA ALA A 18 -13.48 -15.95 -10.39
C ALA A 18 -13.27 -14.63 -11.12
N CYS A 19 -14.18 -13.68 -10.93
CA CYS A 19 -14.02 -12.30 -11.37
C CYS A 19 -12.91 -11.66 -10.54
N GLY A 20 -11.68 -12.09 -10.74
CA GLY A 20 -10.49 -11.36 -10.33
C GLY A 20 -10.36 -10.18 -11.28
N VAL A 21 -10.77 -8.99 -10.83
CA VAL A 21 -10.45 -7.77 -11.56
C VAL A 21 -8.92 -7.69 -11.62
N PRO A 22 -8.30 -7.74 -12.82
CA PRO A 22 -6.86 -7.65 -12.91
C PRO A 22 -6.44 -6.28 -12.37
N LEU A 23 -5.64 -6.27 -11.29
CA LEU A 23 -5.06 -5.04 -10.78
C LEU A 23 -4.16 -4.46 -11.88
N SER A 24 -4.46 -3.25 -12.35
CA SER A 24 -3.70 -2.59 -13.38
C SER A 24 -2.49 -1.84 -12.79
N TYR A 25 -1.54 -2.59 -12.24
CA TYR A 25 -0.24 -2.01 -11.91
C TYR A 25 0.82 -2.54 -12.89
N GLU A 26 1.76 -1.68 -13.25
CA GLU A 26 2.88 -2.08 -14.08
C GLU A 26 3.81 -2.99 -13.25
N LYS A 27 3.79 -4.28 -13.55
CA LYS A 27 4.72 -5.23 -12.92
C LYS A 27 6.11 -4.95 -13.43
N GLY A 28 7.07 -4.87 -12.49
CA GLY A 28 8.48 -4.90 -12.84
C GLY A 28 8.91 -6.28 -13.36
N ILE A 29 10.13 -6.37 -13.88
CA ILE A 29 10.73 -7.62 -14.29
C ILE A 29 11.32 -8.29 -13.03
N PRO A 30 10.90 -9.51 -12.64
CA PRO A 30 11.47 -10.19 -11.49
C PRO A 30 12.99 -10.36 -11.64
N VAL A 31 13.72 -10.06 -10.57
CA VAL A 31 15.17 -10.20 -10.50
C VAL A 31 15.61 -10.89 -9.21
N ALA A 32 16.84 -11.42 -9.19
CA ALA A 32 17.40 -11.94 -7.96
C ALA A 32 17.62 -10.83 -6.92
N ALA A 33 17.51 -11.20 -5.64
CA ALA A 33 17.81 -10.26 -4.56
C ALA A 33 19.23 -9.72 -4.69
N PRO A 34 19.45 -8.41 -4.52
CA PRO A 34 20.78 -7.80 -4.53
C PRO A 34 21.68 -8.42 -3.45
N LYS A 35 22.96 -8.55 -3.76
CA LYS A 35 23.97 -9.01 -2.81
C LYS A 35 25.10 -7.96 -2.74
N PRO A 36 25.39 -7.36 -1.57
CA PRO A 36 24.67 -7.54 -0.30
C PRO A 36 23.25 -6.96 -0.35
N THR A 37 22.38 -7.40 0.57
CA THR A 37 21.05 -6.82 0.73
C THR A 37 21.18 -5.33 1.04
N PRO A 38 20.45 -4.44 0.32
CA PRO A 38 20.51 -3.02 0.58
C PRO A 38 20.01 -2.66 1.98
N ASN A 39 20.62 -1.65 2.58
CA ASN A 39 20.12 -1.06 3.81
C ASN A 39 19.17 0.11 3.48
N ILE A 40 18.11 0.26 4.27
CA ILE A 40 17.26 1.44 4.22
C ILE A 40 18.11 2.64 4.68
N ARG A 41 18.22 3.64 3.81
CA ARG A 41 19.02 4.84 4.11
C ARG A 41 18.36 5.64 5.23
N PRO A 42 19.14 6.20 6.17
CA PRO A 42 18.61 7.15 7.14
C PRO A 42 17.96 8.35 6.46
N PRO A 43 16.92 8.92 7.06
CA PRO A 43 16.26 10.11 6.52
C PRO A 43 17.19 11.33 6.63
N GLN A 44 17.07 12.26 5.70
CA GLN A 44 17.81 13.53 5.70
C GLN A 44 16.84 14.70 5.52
N ILE A 45 17.02 15.77 6.28
CA ILE A 45 16.23 17.02 6.10
C ILE A 45 16.39 17.50 4.67
N GLY A 46 15.26 17.83 4.02
CA GLY A 46 15.21 18.29 2.64
C GLY A 46 15.21 17.18 1.60
N GLN A 47 15.35 15.91 2.02
CA GLN A 47 15.15 14.76 1.12
C GLN A 47 13.71 14.74 0.62
N GLU A 48 13.54 14.52 -0.70
CA GLU A 48 12.26 14.69 -1.37
C GLU A 48 11.99 13.55 -2.33
N TRP A 49 10.71 13.17 -2.45
CA TRP A 49 10.22 12.19 -3.43
C TRP A 49 8.94 12.71 -4.08
N THR A 50 8.78 12.41 -5.34
CA THR A 50 7.55 12.69 -6.08
C THR A 50 6.92 11.38 -6.53
N TYR A 51 5.65 11.20 -6.22
CA TYR A 51 4.87 10.01 -6.52
C TYR A 51 3.72 10.33 -7.47
N ILE A 52 3.44 9.39 -8.37
CA ILE A 52 2.21 9.36 -9.15
C ILE A 52 1.25 8.40 -8.42
N LYS A 53 0.16 8.95 -7.87
CA LYS A 53 -0.91 8.15 -7.26
C LYS A 53 -1.82 7.62 -8.38
N LYS A 54 -1.98 6.31 -8.46
CA LYS A 54 -2.84 5.64 -9.44
C LYS A 54 -3.90 4.80 -8.73
N ASP A 55 -5.08 4.72 -9.32
CA ASP A 55 -6.07 3.72 -8.97
C ASP A 55 -5.62 2.37 -9.56
N VAL A 56 -5.43 1.38 -8.70
CA VAL A 56 -4.92 0.05 -9.10
C VAL A 56 -5.94 -0.78 -9.87
N PHE A 57 -7.23 -0.45 -9.78
CA PHE A 57 -8.29 -1.20 -10.46
C PHE A 57 -8.45 -0.77 -11.93
N ASN A 58 -8.26 0.50 -12.24
CA ASN A 58 -8.47 1.04 -13.58
C ASN A 58 -7.27 1.78 -14.17
N GLY A 59 -6.17 1.91 -13.40
CA GLY A 59 -4.93 2.58 -13.82
C GLY A 59 -5.04 4.11 -13.89
N LYS A 60 -6.16 4.70 -13.51
CA LYS A 60 -6.38 6.15 -13.59
C LYS A 60 -5.43 6.88 -12.64
N THR A 61 -4.75 7.90 -13.13
CA THR A 61 -3.96 8.80 -12.29
C THR A 61 -4.90 9.62 -11.39
N LEU A 62 -4.71 9.51 -10.08
CA LEU A 62 -5.47 10.24 -9.06
C LEU A 62 -4.79 11.56 -8.67
N GLY A 63 -3.47 11.68 -8.89
CA GLY A 63 -2.71 12.87 -8.60
C GLY A 63 -1.20 12.64 -8.60
N ILE A 64 -0.46 13.71 -8.44
CA ILE A 64 0.98 13.73 -8.20
C ILE A 64 1.18 14.35 -6.84
N ILE A 65 1.97 13.71 -5.99
CA ILE A 65 2.23 14.15 -4.63
C ILE A 65 3.74 14.21 -4.44
N THR A 66 4.23 15.32 -3.93
CA THR A 66 5.61 15.49 -3.49
C THR A 66 5.66 15.45 -1.98
N GLU A 67 6.55 14.63 -1.43
CA GLU A 67 6.82 14.48 0.01
C GLU A 67 8.25 14.91 0.29
N ARG A 68 8.43 15.75 1.31
CA ARG A 68 9.73 16.28 1.72
C ARG A 68 9.91 16.17 3.22
N ILE A 69 11.04 15.63 3.66
CA ILE A 69 11.40 15.63 5.08
C ILE A 69 11.71 17.07 5.51
N SER A 70 10.85 17.64 6.34
CA SER A 70 10.99 19.00 6.87
C SER A 70 11.58 19.04 8.27
N LYS A 71 11.41 17.94 9.04
CA LYS A 71 11.89 17.87 10.42
C LYS A 71 12.36 16.47 10.79
N ILE A 72 13.47 16.38 11.52
CA ILE A 72 13.97 15.17 12.18
C ILE A 72 14.27 15.52 13.63
N GLY A 73 13.64 14.83 14.59
CA GLY A 73 13.79 15.04 16.03
C GLY A 73 13.15 13.91 16.81
N SER A 74 12.34 14.23 17.83
CA SER A 74 11.50 13.22 18.52
C SER A 74 10.47 12.56 17.61
N THR A 75 10.15 13.22 16.50
CA THR A 75 9.36 12.69 15.39
C THR A 75 10.00 13.13 14.08
N ILE A 76 9.67 12.43 13.00
CA ILE A 76 10.02 12.82 11.63
C ILE A 76 8.75 13.35 11.00
N VAL A 77 8.84 14.52 10.36
CA VAL A 77 7.72 15.17 9.67
C VAL A 77 8.00 15.20 8.17
N LEU A 78 7.06 14.71 7.38
CA LEU A 78 7.07 14.77 5.94
C LEU A 78 5.99 15.76 5.50
N ASP A 79 6.40 16.91 5.01
CA ASP A 79 5.50 17.87 4.38
C ASP A 79 5.12 17.34 3.00
N ARG A 80 3.87 17.57 2.63
CA ARG A 80 3.28 17.04 1.40
C ARG A 80 2.66 18.16 0.59
N SER A 81 2.81 18.07 -0.71
CA SER A 81 2.18 19.01 -1.65
C SER A 81 1.63 18.27 -2.87
N SER A 82 0.57 18.81 -3.45
CA SER A 82 0.03 18.39 -4.74
C SER A 82 0.82 19.01 -5.90
N ALA A 83 0.55 18.56 -7.12
CA ALA A 83 1.26 19.03 -8.33
C ALA A 83 1.13 20.53 -8.59
N ASP A 84 0.05 21.15 -8.13
CA ASP A 84 -0.17 22.62 -8.21
C ASP A 84 0.50 23.40 -7.08
N GLY A 85 1.23 22.72 -6.18
CA GLY A 85 1.92 23.30 -5.05
C GLY A 85 1.04 23.51 -3.81
N ALA A 86 -0.22 23.10 -3.82
CA ALA A 86 -1.07 23.21 -2.64
C ALA A 86 -0.55 22.28 -1.52
N MET A 87 -0.43 22.82 -0.30
CA MET A 87 0.00 22.03 0.86
C MET A 87 -1.08 21.05 1.28
N LEU A 88 -0.67 19.82 1.50
CA LEU A 88 -1.48 18.73 2.02
C LEU A 88 -1.11 18.48 3.49
N PRO A 89 -1.95 17.80 4.28
CA PRO A 89 -1.59 17.42 5.64
C PRO A 89 -0.26 16.66 5.67
N SER A 90 0.60 16.98 6.64
CA SER A 90 1.91 16.33 6.81
C SER A 90 1.77 14.95 7.41
N GLU A 91 2.57 13.99 6.93
CA GLU A 91 2.75 12.69 7.57
C GLU A 91 3.67 12.83 8.78
N ILE A 92 3.37 12.12 9.86
CA ILE A 92 4.20 12.10 11.07
C ILE A 92 4.63 10.67 11.35
N GLN A 93 5.94 10.48 11.56
CA GLN A 93 6.53 9.20 11.92
C GLN A 93 7.17 9.31 13.32
N THR A 94 7.03 8.26 14.14
CA THR A 94 7.70 8.18 15.45
C THR A 94 9.18 7.85 15.31
N SER A 95 9.55 7.11 14.28
CA SER A 95 10.90 6.87 13.80
C SER A 95 10.83 6.59 12.29
N TRP A 96 11.97 6.55 11.61
CA TRP A 96 11.99 6.37 10.17
C TRP A 96 11.26 5.10 9.72
N GLY A 97 10.18 5.28 8.97
CA GLY A 97 9.29 4.21 8.52
C GLY A 97 8.23 3.76 9.51
N MET A 98 8.08 4.40 10.68
CA MET A 98 7.04 4.09 11.66
C MET A 98 5.99 5.21 11.71
N VAL A 99 4.91 5.05 10.96
CA VAL A 99 3.87 6.06 10.75
C VAL A 99 2.95 6.15 11.96
N ALA A 100 2.87 7.36 12.52
CA ALA A 100 1.92 7.70 13.59
C ALA A 100 0.72 8.46 13.04
N THR A 101 0.92 9.32 12.03
CA THR A 101 -0.13 10.06 11.35
C THR A 101 -0.04 9.80 9.86
N ASP A 102 -1.03 9.10 9.31
CA ASP A 102 -1.12 8.79 7.88
C ASP A 102 -2.13 9.72 7.20
N THR A 103 -1.69 10.31 6.10
CA THR A 103 -2.45 11.30 5.32
C THR A 103 -2.75 10.80 3.91
N GLN A 104 -2.49 9.53 3.62
CA GLN A 104 -2.75 8.89 2.32
C GLN A 104 -4.23 8.56 2.10
N TRP A 105 -5.00 8.50 3.18
CA TRP A 105 -6.43 8.22 3.20
C TRP A 105 -7.25 9.49 2.93
N PRO A 106 -8.53 9.36 2.59
CA PRO A 106 -9.43 10.52 2.44
C PRO A 106 -9.52 11.39 3.70
N ARG A 107 -9.27 10.80 4.86
CA ARG A 107 -9.14 11.48 6.15
C ARG A 107 -7.80 11.14 6.79
N LEU A 108 -7.30 12.06 7.59
CA LEU A 108 -6.10 11.86 8.40
C LEU A 108 -6.35 10.78 9.44
N LEU A 109 -5.46 9.80 9.53
CA LEU A 109 -5.51 8.71 10.51
C LEU A 109 -4.35 8.82 11.48
N ASN A 110 -4.65 8.77 12.79
CA ASN A 110 -3.64 8.69 13.84
C ASN A 110 -3.58 7.28 14.40
N PHE A 111 -2.43 6.64 14.33
CA PHE A 111 -2.16 5.28 14.80
C PHE A 111 -1.50 5.27 16.18
N SER A 112 -1.92 4.36 17.05
CA SER A 112 -1.31 4.14 18.37
C SER A 112 -1.39 2.66 18.77
N PRO A 113 -0.25 1.95 18.76
CA PRO A 113 1.10 2.35 18.32
C PRO A 113 1.21 2.64 16.82
N SER A 114 2.31 3.29 16.41
CA SER A 114 2.66 3.56 15.01
C SER A 114 2.82 2.27 14.19
N LEU A 115 2.56 2.34 12.88
CA LEU A 115 2.65 1.23 11.94
C LEU A 115 3.90 1.33 11.05
N PRO A 116 4.52 0.21 10.67
CA PRO A 116 5.60 0.22 9.69
C PRO A 116 5.08 0.56 8.28
N LEU A 117 5.76 1.45 7.59
CA LEU A 117 5.47 1.83 6.20
C LEU A 117 5.97 0.80 5.18
N TRP A 118 6.99 0.03 5.54
CA TRP A 118 7.63 -1.00 4.73
C TRP A 118 8.05 -2.20 5.58
N PRO A 119 8.40 -3.35 4.94
CA PRO A 119 8.87 -4.53 5.66
C PRO A 119 10.07 -4.23 6.55
N LEU A 120 10.04 -4.75 7.79
CA LEU A 120 11.16 -4.60 8.73
C LEU A 120 12.40 -5.40 8.30
N GLU A 121 12.20 -6.41 7.45
CA GLU A 121 13.26 -7.20 6.84
C GLU A 121 13.03 -7.30 5.33
N LEU A 122 14.09 -7.14 4.55
CA LEU A 122 14.03 -7.13 3.08
C LEU A 122 14.18 -8.54 2.47
N SER A 123 13.82 -9.56 3.25
CA SER A 123 13.86 -10.97 2.82
C SER A 123 12.58 -11.37 2.11
N THR A 124 12.68 -12.10 1.00
CA THR A 124 11.51 -12.58 0.24
C THR A 124 10.61 -13.57 1.00
N ALA A 125 11.10 -14.16 2.08
CA ALA A 125 10.30 -15.03 2.96
C ALA A 125 9.63 -14.27 4.11
N TRP A 126 9.89 -12.97 4.24
CA TRP A 126 9.37 -12.19 5.36
C TRP A 126 7.90 -11.84 5.17
N SER A 127 7.13 -12.11 6.22
CA SER A 127 5.77 -11.63 6.36
C SER A 127 5.44 -11.42 7.83
N LYS A 128 4.58 -10.45 8.13
CA LYS A 128 4.18 -10.14 9.51
C LYS A 128 2.83 -9.47 9.56
N GLN A 129 2.07 -9.80 10.61
CA GLN A 129 0.85 -9.10 10.96
C GLN A 129 1.15 -8.05 12.03
N PHE A 130 0.60 -6.85 11.84
CA PHE A 130 0.61 -5.75 12.78
C PHE A 130 -0.82 -5.44 13.20
N THR A 131 -1.00 -5.11 14.47
CA THR A 131 -2.28 -4.69 15.01
C THR A 131 -2.07 -3.39 15.76
N THR A 132 -2.92 -2.42 15.50
CA THR A 132 -2.93 -1.13 16.20
C THR A 132 -4.35 -0.62 16.33
N LYS A 133 -4.48 0.55 16.93
CA LYS A 133 -5.73 1.32 16.93
C LYS A 133 -5.52 2.62 16.18
N TYR A 134 -6.56 3.07 15.50
CA TYR A 134 -6.53 4.36 14.84
C TYR A 134 -7.67 5.26 15.30
N SER A 135 -7.48 6.56 15.14
CA SER A 135 -8.49 7.58 15.35
C SER A 135 -8.46 8.59 14.21
N ILE A 136 -9.60 9.23 13.97
CA ILE A 136 -9.75 10.29 12.97
C ILE A 136 -9.97 11.60 13.72
N PRO A 137 -9.09 12.59 13.60
CA PRO A 137 -9.24 13.89 14.26
C PRO A 137 -10.58 14.54 13.96
N GLY A 138 -11.26 15.01 15.01
CA GLY A 138 -12.58 15.65 14.89
C GLY A 138 -13.76 14.69 14.66
N TYR A 139 -13.47 13.40 14.60
CA TYR A 139 -14.48 12.34 14.54
C TYR A 139 -14.58 11.66 15.89
N SER A 140 -15.29 11.10 16.50
CA SER A 140 -15.39 10.60 17.88
C SER A 140 -14.05 10.15 18.51
N ASP A 141 -13.97 10.18 19.85
CA ASP A 141 -12.79 9.69 20.62
C ASP A 141 -12.63 8.16 20.58
N SER A 142 -13.48 7.43 19.87
CA SER A 142 -13.41 5.98 19.76
C SER A 142 -12.21 5.56 18.91
N ARG A 143 -11.32 4.80 19.54
CA ARG A 143 -10.21 4.16 18.85
C ARG A 143 -10.69 2.90 18.17
N MET A 144 -10.61 2.85 16.85
CA MET A 144 -11.01 1.74 16.00
C MET A 144 -9.86 0.77 15.79
N ASN A 145 -10.16 -0.52 15.64
CA ASN A 145 -9.12 -1.53 15.38
C ASN A 145 -8.62 -1.47 13.95
N TRP A 146 -7.32 -1.69 13.79
CA TRP A 146 -6.61 -1.79 12.53
C TRP A 146 -5.71 -3.01 12.54
N GLN A 147 -5.78 -3.81 11.52
CA GLN A 147 -4.91 -4.95 11.27
C GLN A 147 -4.28 -4.81 9.90
N GLU A 148 -2.98 -4.99 9.83
CA GLU A 148 -2.21 -4.95 8.61
C GLU A 148 -1.35 -6.20 8.50
N TYR A 149 -1.49 -6.93 7.41
CA TYR A 149 -0.62 -8.04 7.05
C TYR A 149 0.29 -7.62 5.91
N MET A 150 1.57 -7.53 6.22
CA MET A 150 2.60 -7.13 5.28
C MET A 150 3.42 -8.35 4.86
N SER A 151 3.68 -8.51 3.55
CA SER A 151 4.48 -9.60 3.01
C SER A 151 5.36 -9.15 1.85
N VAL A 152 6.61 -9.59 1.86
CA VAL A 152 7.56 -9.35 0.76
C VAL A 152 7.28 -10.29 -0.39
N GLN A 153 7.08 -9.74 -1.59
CA GLN A 153 6.72 -10.48 -2.79
C GLN A 153 7.94 -10.80 -3.68
N GLY A 154 9.01 -10.05 -3.55
CA GLY A 154 10.24 -10.27 -4.30
C GLY A 154 10.93 -8.98 -4.75
N TRP A 155 12.02 -9.14 -5.50
CA TRP A 155 12.76 -8.03 -6.10
C TRP A 155 12.42 -7.91 -7.57
N GLU A 156 12.26 -6.69 -8.03
CA GLU A 156 11.89 -6.38 -9.41
C GLU A 156 12.73 -5.23 -9.96
N GLN A 157 13.06 -5.30 -11.25
CA GLN A 157 13.53 -4.14 -11.98
C GLN A 157 12.32 -3.35 -12.45
N ILE A 158 12.23 -2.09 -12.04
CA ILE A 158 11.17 -1.17 -12.43
C ILE A 158 11.73 -0.03 -13.25
N THR A 159 10.93 0.48 -14.19
CA THR A 159 11.24 1.67 -14.97
C THR A 159 10.25 2.76 -14.61
N VAL A 160 10.75 3.88 -14.14
CA VAL A 160 9.97 5.07 -13.78
C VAL A 160 10.56 6.29 -14.47
N PRO A 161 9.88 7.47 -14.49
CA PRO A 161 10.44 8.67 -15.13
C PRO A 161 11.84 9.07 -14.63
N ALA A 162 12.18 8.74 -13.37
CA ALA A 162 13.49 9.00 -12.78
C ALA A 162 14.58 8.02 -13.21
N GLY A 163 14.25 6.93 -13.91
CA GLY A 163 15.22 5.94 -14.36
C GLY A 163 14.80 4.49 -14.12
N VAL A 164 15.78 3.58 -14.19
CA VAL A 164 15.60 2.16 -13.95
C VAL A 164 16.19 1.81 -12.58
N PHE A 165 15.41 1.10 -11.77
CA PHE A 165 15.78 0.76 -10.39
C PHE A 165 15.51 -0.71 -10.09
N ILE A 166 16.30 -1.28 -9.18
CA ILE A 166 15.98 -2.55 -8.53
C ILE A 166 15.21 -2.20 -7.26
N ALA A 167 13.98 -2.67 -7.16
CA ALA A 167 13.06 -2.35 -6.07
C ALA A 167 12.54 -3.62 -5.39
N LEU A 168 12.26 -3.53 -4.10
CA LEU A 168 11.56 -4.56 -3.35
C LEU A 168 10.06 -4.35 -3.50
N ARG A 169 9.36 -5.37 -3.98
CA ARG A 169 7.90 -5.40 -3.96
C ARG A 169 7.41 -6.06 -2.69
N PHE A 170 6.50 -5.40 -2.01
CA PHE A 170 5.76 -5.96 -0.88
C PHE A 170 4.27 -5.63 -1.01
N GLN A 171 3.46 -6.36 -0.29
CA GLN A 171 2.01 -6.23 -0.28
C GLN A 171 1.54 -5.99 1.15
N ASN A 172 0.62 -5.05 1.32
CA ASN A 172 -0.12 -4.83 2.55
C ASN A 172 -1.58 -5.22 2.32
N LEU A 173 -2.09 -6.11 3.16
CA LEU A 173 -3.51 -6.40 3.27
C LEU A 173 -4.00 -5.75 4.56
N ILE A 174 -4.97 -4.85 4.43
CA ILE A 174 -5.47 -4.05 5.54
C ILE A 174 -6.91 -4.46 5.83
N ASN A 175 -7.18 -4.75 7.10
CA ASN A 175 -8.52 -4.95 7.64
C ASN A 175 -8.72 -3.98 8.81
N PHE A 176 -9.76 -3.17 8.76
CA PHE A 176 -10.02 -2.17 9.78
C PHE A 176 -11.51 -2.02 10.07
N GLU A 177 -11.82 -1.70 11.32
CA GLU A 177 -13.16 -1.30 11.72
C GLU A 177 -13.44 0.07 11.10
N ASN A 178 -14.55 0.17 10.40
CA ASN A 178 -14.94 1.40 9.76
C ASN A 178 -16.30 1.86 10.29
N SER A 179 -16.30 2.96 11.04
CA SER A 179 -17.52 3.65 11.46
C SER A 179 -17.87 4.84 10.55
N ASP A 180 -17.01 5.18 9.59
CA ASP A 180 -17.24 6.24 8.61
C ASP A 180 -17.50 5.62 7.22
N PRO A 181 -18.73 5.75 6.68
CA PRO A 181 -19.08 5.20 5.38
C PRO A 181 -18.29 5.82 4.20
N ASN A 182 -17.54 6.89 4.44
CA ASN A 182 -16.71 7.53 3.41
C ASN A 182 -15.29 6.94 3.34
N ILE A 183 -14.91 6.07 4.27
CA ILE A 183 -13.65 5.32 4.17
C ILE A 183 -13.94 4.02 3.43
N VAL A 184 -13.43 3.93 2.21
CA VAL A 184 -13.52 2.72 1.40
C VAL A 184 -12.28 1.87 1.65
N ASP A 185 -12.47 0.55 1.77
CA ASP A 185 -11.36 -0.40 1.86
C ASP A 185 -10.42 -0.24 0.66
N CYS A 186 -9.16 0.06 0.95
CA CYS A 186 -8.12 0.19 -0.08
C CYS A 186 -7.07 -0.90 0.13
N ILE A 187 -6.68 -1.55 -0.95
CA ILE A 187 -5.48 -2.40 -1.01
C ILE A 187 -4.32 -1.48 -1.40
N ARG A 188 -3.28 -1.44 -0.57
CA ARG A 188 -2.01 -0.75 -0.88
C ARG A 188 -1.00 -1.71 -1.47
#